data_92c0dba0b09e7cf00221598ea443f6ce
#
_entry.id   92c0dba0b09e7cf00221598ea443f6ce
#
_cell.length_a   1.000
_cell.length_b   1.000
_cell.length_c   1.000
_cell.angle_alpha   90.00
_cell.angle_beta   90.00
_cell.angle_gamma   90.00
#
_symmetry.space_group_name_H-M   'P 1'
#
loop_
_entity.id
_entity.type
_entity.pdbx_description
1 polymer ?
#
loop_
_entity_poly.entity_id
_entity_poly.type
_entity_poly.pdbx_seq_one_letter_code
_entity_poly.pdbx_strand_id
1 'polypeptide(L)'
;MRLGNNIDMRRRRSAKIVATLGPSSSSPDQIRALFEAGVDVFRLNFSHGTHDDHRARFAAIRRVESATGRPIGILADLQGPKLRLGTFAEGPIELTAGAPFHLDLDRQAGNEHRAPLPHPEIFEALQPGTELLLDDGRVRLEVEVCGGGFADTRCLVGGTLSDRKGVNVPNAVLPLSAITEKDRADLSFALEQGADWIAFSFVQRPDDVAEGRKLVGGRAGVMVKLEKPSAIQHLPEIIELADGLMVARGDLGVEMPPEDVPSVQKQVVHACRVAGKPVVVATQMLESMVSAPTPTRAEASDVATAVYEGADAVMLSAETAAGRYPIDSVVMMNRIACRVQEDPLYYSMLESASIEHEHTTSDAISAAAFQVARLVDAAAIVSYTTSGATALRAARERPAAPILVLTSDLGTARRLAVLWGAHCVHTSDVKSFSDMVQKAVRIAHRERIAEIGQRVVITAGVPFGTPGATNILRIAWIDR
;
A
#
# COMPACT_ATOMS: atom_id res chain seq x y z
N MET A 1 -9.41 -21.15 30.60
CA MET A 1 -8.44 -22.18 30.30
C MET A 1 -8.78 -22.72 28.90
N ARG A 2 -8.16 -22.20 27.83
CA ARG A 2 -8.24 -22.76 26.47
C ARG A 2 -6.81 -22.86 25.97
N LEU A 3 -6.28 -24.08 26.02
CA LEU A 3 -5.07 -24.46 25.28
C LEU A 3 -5.45 -24.50 23.79
N GLY A 4 -5.46 -23.34 23.14
CA GLY A 4 -5.50 -23.22 21.69
C GLY A 4 -4.10 -23.46 21.15
N ASN A 5 -3.96 -24.26 20.12
CA ASN A 5 -2.74 -24.51 19.36
C ASN A 5 -1.99 -23.20 19.14
N ASN A 6 -0.83 -23.09 19.77
CA ASN A 6 0.03 -21.93 19.72
C ASN A 6 0.77 -21.94 18.38
N ILE A 7 0.07 -21.61 17.29
CA ILE A 7 0.69 -21.35 16.00
C ILE A 7 1.61 -20.14 16.23
N ASP A 8 2.87 -20.26 15.89
CA ASP A 8 3.81 -19.12 15.92
C ASP A 8 3.33 -18.06 14.91
N MET A 9 2.59 -17.07 15.41
CA MET A 9 1.99 -16.01 14.59
C MET A 9 2.98 -14.87 14.31
N ARG A 10 4.22 -15.00 14.76
CA ARG A 10 5.26 -13.99 14.52
C ARG A 10 5.70 -14.07 13.06
N ARG A 11 5.67 -12.93 12.38
CA ARG A 11 6.28 -12.81 11.06
C ARG A 11 7.79 -12.74 11.21
N ARG A 12 8.50 -13.64 10.49
CA ARG A 12 9.98 -13.65 10.50
C ARG A 12 10.58 -12.62 9.55
N ARG A 13 9.79 -12.13 8.62
CA ARG A 13 10.17 -11.07 7.67
C ARG A 13 9.83 -9.67 8.19
N SER A 14 10.59 -8.67 7.76
CA SER A 14 10.35 -7.26 8.06
C SER A 14 9.35 -6.63 7.09
N ALA A 15 9.51 -6.83 5.76
CA ALA A 15 8.54 -6.38 4.77
C ALA A 15 7.18 -7.04 4.98
N LYS A 16 6.08 -6.28 4.88
CA LYS A 16 4.71 -6.74 5.11
C LYS A 16 4.07 -7.26 3.84
N ILE A 17 2.99 -8.03 4.00
CA ILE A 17 2.18 -8.50 2.87
C ILE A 17 0.79 -7.90 2.97
N VAL A 18 0.40 -7.20 1.91
CA VAL A 18 -0.97 -6.74 1.67
C VAL A 18 -1.62 -7.70 0.70
N ALA A 19 -2.81 -8.23 1.03
CA ALA A 19 -3.55 -9.12 0.14
C ALA A 19 -4.94 -8.56 -0.17
N THR A 20 -5.29 -8.55 -1.46
CA THR A 20 -6.62 -8.10 -1.91
C THR A 20 -7.63 -9.22 -1.74
N LEU A 21 -8.76 -8.92 -1.10
CA LEU A 21 -9.89 -9.84 -1.02
C LEU A 21 -10.82 -9.68 -2.21
N GLY A 22 -11.28 -10.82 -2.71
CA GLY A 22 -12.20 -10.91 -3.84
C GLY A 22 -12.92 -12.25 -3.88
N PRO A 23 -13.52 -12.65 -5.02
CA PRO A 23 -14.31 -13.87 -5.12
C PRO A 23 -13.61 -15.14 -4.62
N SER A 24 -12.29 -15.26 -4.84
CA SER A 24 -11.52 -16.45 -4.43
C SER A 24 -11.12 -16.46 -2.95
N SER A 25 -11.34 -15.37 -2.20
CA SER A 25 -10.77 -15.19 -0.86
C SER A 25 -11.74 -14.54 0.15
N SER A 26 -13.04 -14.47 -0.15
CA SER A 26 -14.02 -13.75 0.69
C SER A 26 -14.60 -14.58 1.83
N SER A 27 -14.46 -15.92 1.84
CA SER A 27 -14.99 -16.72 2.94
C SER A 27 -14.20 -16.53 4.23
N PRO A 28 -14.81 -16.64 5.41
CA PRO A 28 -14.10 -16.52 6.70
C PRO A 28 -12.91 -17.48 6.84
N ASP A 29 -13.03 -18.70 6.32
CA ASP A 29 -11.97 -19.71 6.37
C ASP A 29 -10.79 -19.33 5.46
N GLN A 30 -11.07 -18.80 4.26
CA GLN A 30 -10.05 -18.29 3.35
C GLN A 30 -9.31 -17.09 3.94
N ILE A 31 -10.03 -16.13 4.52
CA ILE A 31 -9.42 -14.96 5.18
C ILE A 31 -8.50 -15.40 6.31
N ARG A 32 -8.94 -16.38 7.12
CA ARG A 32 -8.12 -16.97 8.17
C ARG A 32 -6.88 -17.66 7.61
N ALA A 33 -7.03 -18.49 6.59
CA ALA A 33 -5.91 -19.19 5.96
C ALA A 33 -4.89 -18.23 5.33
N LEU A 34 -5.35 -17.16 4.67
CA LEU A 34 -4.48 -16.10 4.14
C LEU A 34 -3.72 -15.40 5.26
N PHE A 35 -4.39 -15.07 6.37
CA PHE A 35 -3.73 -14.47 7.54
C PHE A 35 -2.67 -15.42 8.13
N GLU A 36 -2.98 -16.70 8.30
CA GLU A 36 -2.06 -17.72 8.79
C GLU A 36 -0.87 -17.92 7.83
N ALA A 37 -1.11 -17.85 6.50
CA ALA A 37 -0.06 -17.92 5.47
C ALA A 37 0.90 -16.72 5.48
N GLY A 38 0.46 -15.57 6.01
CA GLY A 38 1.39 -14.45 6.14
C GLY A 38 0.82 -13.05 5.89
N VAL A 39 -0.44 -12.88 5.58
CA VAL A 39 -1.02 -11.54 5.35
C VAL A 39 -0.99 -10.70 6.63
N ASP A 40 -0.61 -9.43 6.51
CA ASP A 40 -0.60 -8.44 7.59
C ASP A 40 -1.73 -7.41 7.43
N VAL A 41 -2.08 -7.07 6.19
CA VAL A 41 -3.11 -6.10 5.83
C VAL A 41 -4.00 -6.66 4.73
N PHE A 42 -5.30 -6.57 4.89
CA PHE A 42 -6.26 -6.91 3.83
C PHE A 42 -6.72 -5.66 3.09
N ARG A 43 -6.59 -5.69 1.76
CA ARG A 43 -7.11 -4.65 0.86
C ARG A 43 -8.50 -5.02 0.39
N LEU A 44 -9.43 -4.09 0.51
CA LEU A 44 -10.79 -4.13 -0.04
C LEU A 44 -10.87 -3.13 -1.20
N ASN A 45 -10.97 -3.64 -2.43
CA ASN A 45 -11.03 -2.81 -3.64
C ASN A 45 -12.49 -2.41 -3.93
N PHE A 46 -12.81 -1.15 -3.71
CA PHE A 46 -14.16 -0.59 -3.92
C PHE A 46 -14.51 -0.36 -5.40
N SER A 47 -13.61 -0.68 -6.33
CA SER A 47 -13.96 -0.78 -7.75
C SER A 47 -14.87 -2.00 -8.05
N HIS A 48 -14.95 -2.97 -7.14
CA HIS A 48 -15.66 -4.23 -7.30
C HIS A 48 -16.41 -4.63 -6.03
N GLY A 49 -17.54 -5.31 -6.20
CA GLY A 49 -18.39 -5.75 -5.10
C GLY A 49 -19.34 -4.67 -4.61
N THR A 50 -20.22 -5.08 -3.70
CA THR A 50 -21.21 -4.21 -3.05
C THR A 50 -20.78 -3.84 -1.64
N HIS A 51 -21.42 -2.84 -1.03
CA HIS A 51 -21.20 -2.52 0.39
C HIS A 51 -21.48 -3.71 1.31
N ASP A 52 -22.43 -4.58 0.96
CA ASP A 52 -22.74 -5.78 1.75
C ASP A 52 -21.61 -6.82 1.65
N ASP A 53 -21.03 -7.02 0.48
CA ASP A 53 -19.84 -7.88 0.33
C ASP A 53 -18.68 -7.35 1.17
N HIS A 54 -18.43 -6.05 1.13
CA HIS A 54 -17.37 -5.43 1.92
C HIS A 54 -17.66 -5.54 3.42
N ARG A 55 -18.90 -5.30 3.88
CA ARG A 55 -19.31 -5.47 5.29
C ARG A 55 -19.03 -6.88 5.80
N ALA A 56 -19.36 -7.90 5.00
CA ALA A 56 -19.08 -9.28 5.35
C ALA A 56 -17.58 -9.56 5.51
N ARG A 57 -16.74 -9.01 4.60
CA ARG A 57 -15.28 -9.12 4.66
C ARG A 57 -14.71 -8.40 5.88
N PHE A 58 -15.14 -7.16 6.17
CA PHE A 58 -14.76 -6.44 7.39
C PHE A 58 -15.04 -7.28 8.64
N ALA A 59 -16.26 -7.80 8.77
CA ALA A 59 -16.65 -8.63 9.90
C ALA A 59 -15.82 -9.91 10.02
N ALA A 60 -15.49 -10.55 8.89
CA ALA A 60 -14.67 -11.76 8.89
C ALA A 60 -13.22 -11.46 9.33
N ILE A 61 -12.60 -10.39 8.82
CA ILE A 61 -11.25 -9.97 9.24
C ILE A 61 -11.22 -9.67 10.75
N ARG A 62 -12.20 -8.92 11.27
CA ARG A 62 -12.26 -8.59 12.70
C ARG A 62 -12.50 -9.81 13.59
N ARG A 63 -13.20 -10.86 13.09
CA ARG A 63 -13.31 -12.15 13.79
C ARG A 63 -11.96 -12.88 13.86
N VAL A 64 -11.18 -12.89 12.77
CA VAL A 64 -9.82 -13.48 12.76
C VAL A 64 -8.91 -12.72 13.73
N GLU A 65 -8.94 -11.38 13.70
CA GLU A 65 -8.20 -10.52 14.64
C GLU A 65 -8.53 -10.85 16.09
N SER A 66 -9.83 -10.91 16.44
CA SER A 66 -10.28 -11.24 17.79
C SER A 66 -9.87 -12.63 18.23
N ALA A 67 -9.94 -13.62 17.33
CA ALA A 67 -9.59 -15.01 17.63
C ALA A 67 -8.08 -15.21 17.81
N THR A 68 -7.26 -14.43 17.12
CA THR A 68 -5.80 -14.54 17.16
C THR A 68 -5.14 -13.57 18.13
N GLY A 69 -5.83 -12.51 18.53
CA GLY A 69 -5.29 -11.43 19.35
C GLY A 69 -4.25 -10.57 18.63
N ARG A 70 -4.15 -10.69 17.29
CA ARG A 70 -3.18 -9.97 16.46
C ARG A 70 -3.86 -8.86 15.71
N PRO A 71 -3.41 -7.59 15.83
CA PRO A 71 -3.94 -6.49 15.04
C PRO A 71 -3.79 -6.75 13.54
N ILE A 72 -4.86 -6.57 12.78
CA ILE A 72 -4.91 -6.76 11.33
C ILE A 72 -5.36 -5.46 10.69
N GLY A 73 -4.55 -4.90 9.78
CA GLY A 73 -4.91 -3.70 9.04
C GLY A 73 -5.95 -3.96 7.95
N ILE A 74 -6.88 -3.04 7.76
CA ILE A 74 -7.81 -3.04 6.63
C ILE A 74 -7.60 -1.77 5.83
N LEU A 75 -7.26 -1.96 4.55
CA LEU A 75 -7.09 -0.91 3.55
C LEU A 75 -8.30 -0.86 2.63
N ALA A 76 -9.10 0.18 2.71
CA ALA A 76 -10.17 0.46 1.75
C ALA A 76 -9.58 1.27 0.59
N ASP A 77 -9.59 0.70 -0.61
CA ASP A 77 -9.03 1.29 -1.83
C ASP A 77 -10.16 1.81 -2.71
N LEU A 78 -10.28 3.14 -2.79
CA LEU A 78 -11.32 3.84 -3.53
C LEU A 78 -11.05 3.79 -5.03
N GLN A 79 -12.12 3.81 -5.83
CA GLN A 79 -12.05 3.64 -7.27
C GLN A 79 -11.38 4.81 -7.99
N GLY A 80 -11.67 6.03 -7.56
CA GLY A 80 -11.31 7.25 -8.28
C GLY A 80 -12.09 7.46 -9.59
N PRO A 81 -11.75 8.52 -10.34
CA PRO A 81 -12.39 8.84 -11.60
C PRO A 81 -11.93 7.88 -12.71
N LYS A 82 -12.70 6.82 -12.94
CA LYS A 82 -12.39 5.85 -13.98
C LYS A 82 -12.96 6.30 -15.32
N LEU A 83 -12.09 6.79 -16.19
CA LEU A 83 -12.43 7.25 -17.53
C LEU A 83 -12.57 6.06 -18.48
N ARG A 84 -13.67 6.00 -19.23
CA ARG A 84 -13.99 4.86 -20.08
C ARG A 84 -14.68 5.28 -21.37
N LEU A 85 -14.41 4.56 -22.45
CA LEU A 85 -15.25 4.60 -23.65
C LEU A 85 -16.68 4.18 -23.33
N GLY A 86 -17.62 4.57 -24.17
CA GLY A 86 -18.97 4.03 -24.18
C GLY A 86 -19.05 2.62 -24.76
N THR A 87 -20.20 2.29 -25.36
CA THR A 87 -20.47 0.97 -25.97
C THR A 87 -20.38 1.01 -27.49
N PHE A 88 -20.22 -0.14 -28.13
CA PHE A 88 -20.23 -0.34 -29.58
C PHE A 88 -21.51 -1.09 -30.00
N ALA A 89 -22.07 -0.68 -31.15
CA ALA A 89 -23.37 -1.20 -31.62
C ALA A 89 -23.32 -2.70 -31.99
N GLU A 90 -22.23 -3.13 -32.62
CA GLU A 90 -22.07 -4.50 -33.15
C GLU A 90 -21.04 -5.32 -32.34
N GLY A 91 -20.71 -4.89 -31.11
CA GLY A 91 -19.70 -5.53 -30.29
C GLY A 91 -18.27 -5.02 -30.57
N PRO A 92 -17.23 -5.79 -30.21
CA PRO A 92 -15.84 -5.37 -30.35
C PRO A 92 -15.50 -4.99 -31.82
N ILE A 93 -14.69 -3.94 -31.97
CA ILE A 93 -14.19 -3.47 -33.28
C ILE A 93 -12.67 -3.70 -33.36
N GLU A 94 -12.14 -3.76 -34.57
CA GLU A 94 -10.71 -3.81 -34.86
C GLU A 94 -10.25 -2.48 -35.44
N LEU A 95 -9.32 -1.82 -34.74
CA LEU A 95 -8.64 -0.63 -35.23
C LEU A 95 -7.29 -1.02 -35.84
N THR A 96 -7.01 -0.48 -37.02
CA THR A 96 -5.73 -0.68 -37.70
C THR A 96 -4.85 0.56 -37.55
N ALA A 97 -3.54 0.37 -37.47
CA ALA A 97 -2.59 1.48 -37.42
C ALA A 97 -2.72 2.38 -38.66
N GLY A 98 -2.70 3.67 -38.45
CA GLY A 98 -2.90 4.70 -39.49
C GLY A 98 -4.36 5.07 -39.75
N ALA A 99 -5.35 4.30 -39.28
CA ALA A 99 -6.76 4.60 -39.46
C ALA A 99 -7.18 5.85 -38.67
N PRO A 100 -8.06 6.72 -39.24
CA PRO A 100 -8.70 7.79 -38.51
C PRO A 100 -9.75 7.21 -37.54
N PHE A 101 -9.89 7.81 -36.36
CA PHE A 101 -10.90 7.42 -35.39
C PHE A 101 -11.42 8.64 -34.63
N HIS A 102 -12.74 8.76 -34.55
CA HIS A 102 -13.41 9.90 -33.95
C HIS A 102 -13.87 9.59 -32.52
N LEU A 103 -13.63 10.50 -31.61
CA LEU A 103 -14.11 10.45 -30.20
C LEU A 103 -14.98 11.66 -29.91
N ASP A 104 -16.13 11.48 -29.29
CA ASP A 104 -17.02 12.57 -28.94
C ASP A 104 -17.90 12.28 -27.70
N LEU A 105 -18.65 13.31 -27.27
CA LEU A 105 -19.55 13.26 -26.10
C LEU A 105 -20.90 12.58 -26.40
N ASP A 106 -21.24 12.31 -27.67
CA ASP A 106 -22.51 11.67 -28.02
C ASP A 106 -22.52 10.22 -27.50
N ARG A 107 -23.51 9.90 -26.70
CA ARG A 107 -23.65 8.59 -26.04
C ARG A 107 -24.21 7.49 -26.93
N GLN A 108 -24.54 7.79 -28.19
CA GLN A 108 -24.91 6.73 -29.14
C GLN A 108 -23.78 5.73 -29.28
N ALA A 109 -24.14 4.44 -29.38
CA ALA A 109 -23.16 3.38 -29.54
C ALA A 109 -22.23 3.64 -30.73
N GLY A 110 -20.94 3.39 -30.50
CA GLY A 110 -19.89 3.58 -31.50
C GLY A 110 -19.85 2.50 -32.59
N ASN A 111 -18.94 2.64 -33.51
CA ASN A 111 -18.67 1.72 -34.62
C ASN A 111 -17.16 1.72 -34.94
N GLU A 112 -16.77 1.15 -36.08
CA GLU A 112 -15.38 1.06 -36.56
C GLU A 112 -14.69 2.43 -36.81
N HIS A 113 -15.45 3.53 -36.84
CA HIS A 113 -14.91 4.88 -37.12
C HIS A 113 -15.06 5.83 -35.95
N ARG A 114 -15.86 5.47 -34.95
CA ARG A 114 -16.22 6.36 -33.85
C ARG A 114 -16.47 5.61 -32.54
N ALA A 115 -16.06 6.19 -31.41
CA ALA A 115 -16.50 5.78 -30.08
C ALA A 115 -16.99 6.95 -29.23
N PRO A 116 -18.06 6.75 -28.41
CA PRO A 116 -18.44 7.70 -27.39
C PRO A 116 -17.38 7.76 -26.29
N LEU A 117 -17.01 9.00 -25.90
CA LEU A 117 -16.14 9.27 -24.76
C LEU A 117 -16.87 10.30 -23.87
N PRO A 118 -17.79 9.84 -22.97
CA PRO A 118 -18.69 10.72 -22.23
C PRO A 118 -18.01 11.44 -21.05
N HIS A 119 -16.84 12.04 -21.32
CA HIS A 119 -15.96 12.70 -20.36
C HIS A 119 -15.51 14.07 -20.88
N PRO A 120 -16.28 15.15 -20.66
CA PRO A 120 -15.94 16.48 -21.15
C PRO A 120 -14.59 16.99 -20.64
N GLU A 121 -14.18 16.60 -19.43
CA GLU A 121 -12.92 16.93 -18.82
C GLU A 121 -11.69 16.42 -19.59
N ILE A 122 -11.83 15.33 -20.36
CA ILE A 122 -10.77 14.87 -21.27
C ILE A 122 -10.61 15.87 -22.41
N PHE A 123 -11.70 16.23 -23.09
CA PHE A 123 -11.66 17.14 -24.24
C PHE A 123 -11.13 18.52 -23.89
N GLU A 124 -11.34 18.99 -22.65
CA GLU A 124 -10.77 20.25 -22.14
C GLU A 124 -9.24 20.21 -22.04
N ALA A 125 -8.68 19.04 -21.81
CA ALA A 125 -7.23 18.84 -21.64
C ALA A 125 -6.51 18.44 -22.95
N LEU A 126 -7.25 18.04 -24.00
CA LEU A 126 -6.65 17.60 -25.27
C LEU A 126 -6.06 18.75 -26.07
N GLN A 127 -4.95 18.46 -26.74
CA GLN A 127 -4.30 19.31 -27.73
C GLN A 127 -3.86 18.44 -28.90
N PRO A 128 -3.69 18.98 -30.12
CA PRO A 128 -3.06 18.26 -31.22
C PRO A 128 -1.70 17.69 -30.81
N GLY A 129 -1.47 16.42 -31.13
CA GLY A 129 -0.29 15.66 -30.68
C GLY A 129 -0.43 14.97 -29.31
N THR A 130 -1.55 15.17 -28.60
CA THR A 130 -1.80 14.41 -27.34
C THR A 130 -2.05 12.93 -27.68
N GLU A 131 -1.37 12.03 -26.97
CA GLU A 131 -1.67 10.60 -27.06
C GLU A 131 -2.82 10.22 -26.10
N LEU A 132 -3.68 9.33 -26.59
CA LEU A 132 -4.72 8.65 -25.84
C LEU A 132 -4.41 7.16 -25.79
N LEU A 133 -4.39 6.60 -24.60
CA LEU A 133 -4.13 5.17 -24.39
C LEU A 133 -5.45 4.48 -24.04
N LEU A 134 -5.84 3.52 -24.85
CA LEU A 134 -7.08 2.75 -24.69
C LEU A 134 -6.75 1.32 -24.30
N ASP A 135 -7.60 0.69 -23.47
CA ASP A 135 -7.45 -0.69 -23.00
C ASP A 135 -6.04 -0.94 -22.39
N ASP A 136 -5.67 -0.12 -21.40
CA ASP A 136 -4.38 -0.18 -20.72
C ASP A 136 -3.18 -0.03 -21.68
N GLY A 137 -3.32 0.83 -22.70
CA GLY A 137 -2.29 1.16 -23.67
C GLY A 137 -2.11 0.14 -24.81
N ARG A 138 -2.99 -0.86 -24.92
CA ARG A 138 -2.99 -1.82 -26.03
C ARG A 138 -3.34 -1.17 -27.37
N VAL A 139 -4.19 -0.15 -27.34
CA VAL A 139 -4.50 0.70 -28.50
C VAL A 139 -4.04 2.11 -28.18
N ARG A 140 -3.35 2.75 -29.12
CA ARG A 140 -2.85 4.12 -28.98
C ARG A 140 -3.38 4.99 -30.09
N LEU A 141 -3.91 6.14 -29.73
CA LEU A 141 -4.40 7.15 -30.64
C LEU A 141 -3.62 8.45 -30.43
N GLU A 142 -3.36 9.19 -31.49
CA GLU A 142 -2.82 10.55 -31.45
C GLU A 142 -3.91 11.54 -31.90
N VAL A 143 -4.11 12.58 -31.15
CA VAL A 143 -5.07 13.64 -31.46
C VAL A 143 -4.53 14.49 -32.62
N GLU A 144 -5.23 14.55 -33.74
CA GLU A 144 -4.91 15.43 -34.88
C GLU A 144 -5.66 16.78 -34.76
N VAL A 145 -6.95 16.71 -34.45
CA VAL A 145 -7.80 17.87 -34.24
C VAL A 145 -8.68 17.65 -33.02
N CYS A 146 -8.86 18.65 -32.19
CA CYS A 146 -9.79 18.59 -31.08
C CYS A 146 -10.55 19.90 -30.91
N GLY A 147 -11.69 19.79 -30.26
CA GLY A 147 -12.58 20.92 -29.96
C GLY A 147 -13.47 20.65 -28.76
N GLY A 148 -14.43 21.53 -28.52
CA GLY A 148 -15.35 21.42 -27.40
C GLY A 148 -16.24 20.18 -27.48
N GLY A 149 -15.72 19.03 -27.07
CA GLY A 149 -16.47 17.80 -26.96
C GLY A 149 -16.21 16.77 -28.07
N PHE A 150 -15.16 16.94 -28.86
CA PHE A 150 -14.71 15.94 -29.84
C PHE A 150 -13.19 15.91 -30.02
N ALA A 151 -12.69 14.80 -30.53
CA ALA A 151 -11.32 14.65 -31.00
C ALA A 151 -11.28 13.73 -32.24
N ASP A 152 -10.71 14.24 -33.34
CA ASP A 152 -10.30 13.45 -34.47
C ASP A 152 -8.89 12.93 -34.23
N THR A 153 -8.72 11.63 -34.25
CA THR A 153 -7.48 10.97 -33.91
C THR A 153 -6.98 10.08 -35.03
N ARG A 154 -5.69 9.81 -35.02
CA ARG A 154 -5.04 8.78 -35.82
C ARG A 154 -4.62 7.60 -34.91
N CYS A 155 -4.94 6.39 -35.33
CA CYS A 155 -4.49 5.20 -34.63
C CYS A 155 -2.98 4.98 -34.83
N LEU A 156 -2.20 5.07 -33.77
CA LEU A 156 -0.76 4.77 -33.78
C LEU A 156 -0.49 3.27 -33.61
N VAL A 157 -1.20 2.63 -32.68
CA VAL A 157 -1.11 1.20 -32.43
C VAL A 157 -2.53 0.63 -32.45
N GLY A 158 -2.79 -0.25 -33.41
CA GLY A 158 -4.08 -0.89 -33.62
C GLY A 158 -4.31 -2.07 -32.66
N GLY A 159 -5.56 -2.51 -32.61
CA GLY A 159 -5.99 -3.65 -31.79
C GLY A 159 -7.51 -3.69 -31.64
N THR A 160 -7.98 -4.70 -30.89
CA THR A 160 -9.40 -4.89 -30.60
C THR A 160 -9.86 -3.91 -29.51
N LEU A 161 -10.89 -3.11 -29.78
CA LEU A 161 -11.60 -2.30 -28.78
C LEU A 161 -12.98 -2.87 -28.50
N SER A 162 -13.34 -2.95 -27.24
CA SER A 162 -14.68 -3.37 -26.79
C SER A 162 -15.29 -2.33 -25.84
N ASP A 163 -16.54 -2.60 -25.42
CA ASP A 163 -17.30 -1.74 -24.52
C ASP A 163 -16.53 -1.35 -23.27
N ARG A 164 -16.67 -0.08 -22.89
CA ARG A 164 -16.24 0.44 -21.59
C ARG A 164 -14.76 0.25 -21.26
N LYS A 165 -13.91 0.17 -22.30
CA LYS A 165 -12.45 0.13 -22.12
C LYS A 165 -11.94 1.42 -21.49
N GLY A 166 -10.92 1.29 -20.63
CA GLY A 166 -10.27 2.42 -19.98
C GLY A 166 -9.63 3.38 -20.99
N VAL A 167 -9.64 4.65 -20.65
CA VAL A 167 -8.98 5.72 -21.40
C VAL A 167 -8.01 6.42 -20.48
N ASN A 168 -6.75 6.49 -20.87
CA ASN A 168 -5.70 7.22 -20.16
C ASN A 168 -5.19 8.34 -21.06
N VAL A 169 -4.86 9.47 -20.46
CA VAL A 169 -4.27 10.63 -21.13
C VAL A 169 -2.92 10.91 -20.47
N PRO A 170 -1.82 10.29 -20.96
CA PRO A 170 -0.51 10.50 -20.40
C PRO A 170 -0.11 11.99 -20.49
N ASN A 171 0.65 12.44 -19.50
CA ASN A 171 1.19 13.81 -19.44
C ASN A 171 0.16 14.95 -19.40
N ALA A 172 -1.15 14.65 -19.31
CA ALA A 172 -2.18 15.65 -19.13
C ALA A 172 -2.71 15.65 -17.68
N VAL A 173 -2.79 16.83 -17.08
CA VAL A 173 -3.48 17.04 -15.80
C VAL A 173 -4.94 17.32 -16.12
N LEU A 174 -5.81 16.40 -15.77
CA LEU A 174 -7.24 16.53 -16.03
C LEU A 174 -7.91 17.45 -15.00
N PRO A 175 -8.83 18.34 -15.41
CA PRO A 175 -9.54 19.23 -14.51
C PRO A 175 -10.71 18.52 -13.79
N LEU A 176 -10.38 17.44 -13.08
CA LEU A 176 -11.35 16.62 -12.35
C LEU A 176 -10.82 16.33 -10.92
N SER A 177 -11.74 16.11 -9.99
CA SER A 177 -11.38 15.65 -8.65
C SER A 177 -10.98 14.17 -8.67
N ALA A 178 -9.94 13.82 -7.93
CA ALA A 178 -9.58 12.43 -7.68
C ALA A 178 -10.66 11.67 -6.87
N ILE A 179 -11.63 12.38 -6.27
CA ILE A 179 -12.66 11.81 -5.41
C ILE A 179 -14.05 12.05 -6.03
N THR A 180 -14.62 10.98 -6.57
CA THR A 180 -15.96 11.00 -7.18
C THR A 180 -17.09 10.97 -6.12
N GLU A 181 -18.34 11.18 -6.54
CA GLU A 181 -19.50 11.00 -5.65
C GLU A 181 -19.62 9.55 -5.14
N LYS A 182 -19.28 8.58 -5.98
CA LYS A 182 -19.19 7.17 -5.57
C LYS A 182 -18.14 7.00 -4.47
N ASP A 183 -16.94 7.59 -4.66
CA ASP A 183 -15.86 7.50 -3.68
C ASP A 183 -16.23 8.16 -2.34
N ARG A 184 -17.02 9.23 -2.34
CA ARG A 184 -17.53 9.85 -1.11
C ARG A 184 -18.47 8.91 -0.36
N ALA A 185 -19.35 8.20 -1.05
CA ALA A 185 -20.23 7.20 -0.46
C ALA A 185 -19.45 6.00 0.08
N ASP A 186 -18.50 5.48 -0.71
CA ASP A 186 -17.63 4.38 -0.33
C ASP A 186 -16.73 4.74 0.85
N LEU A 187 -16.19 5.95 0.87
CA LEU A 187 -15.38 6.49 1.97
C LEU A 187 -16.18 6.54 3.28
N SER A 188 -17.40 7.09 3.24
CA SER A 188 -18.26 7.15 4.43
C SER A 188 -18.52 5.75 4.97
N PHE A 189 -18.91 4.83 4.09
CA PHE A 189 -19.13 3.42 4.43
C PHE A 189 -17.88 2.77 5.02
N ALA A 190 -16.72 2.91 4.38
CA ALA A 190 -15.47 2.30 4.83
C ALA A 190 -15.06 2.80 6.23
N LEU A 191 -15.21 4.11 6.48
CA LEU A 191 -14.94 4.71 7.79
C LEU A 191 -15.93 4.26 8.87
N GLU A 192 -17.20 4.08 8.53
CA GLU A 192 -18.22 3.51 9.44
C GLU A 192 -17.93 2.05 9.79
N GLN A 193 -17.39 1.26 8.84
CA GLN A 193 -16.97 -0.11 9.09
C GLN A 193 -15.64 -0.21 9.83
N GLY A 194 -14.93 0.90 10.06
CA GLY A 194 -13.67 0.95 10.79
C GLY A 194 -12.47 0.51 9.94
N ALA A 195 -12.38 1.01 8.70
CA ALA A 195 -11.16 0.91 7.90
C ALA A 195 -10.00 1.62 8.61
N ASP A 196 -8.82 1.00 8.56
CA ASP A 196 -7.61 1.53 9.19
C ASP A 196 -6.85 2.47 8.24
N TRP A 197 -6.98 2.22 6.92
CA TRP A 197 -6.40 2.97 5.83
C TRP A 197 -7.43 3.24 4.74
N ILE A 198 -7.38 4.42 4.15
CA ILE A 198 -8.10 4.79 2.93
C ILE A 198 -7.07 5.09 1.85
N ALA A 199 -7.10 4.36 0.73
CA ALA A 199 -6.27 4.63 -0.43
C ALA A 199 -7.06 5.43 -1.48
N PHE A 200 -6.44 6.51 -1.95
CA PHE A 200 -6.98 7.38 -3.00
C PHE A 200 -6.29 7.08 -4.33
N SER A 201 -7.10 6.75 -5.35
CA SER A 201 -6.65 6.49 -6.72
C SER A 201 -6.61 7.77 -7.54
N PHE A 202 -5.82 7.79 -8.60
CA PHE A 202 -5.72 8.87 -9.59
C PHE A 202 -5.37 10.25 -9.01
N VAL A 203 -4.63 10.30 -7.91
CA VAL A 203 -4.09 11.53 -7.36
C VAL A 203 -3.13 12.15 -8.37
N GLN A 204 -3.31 13.44 -8.68
CA GLN A 204 -2.49 14.19 -9.62
C GLN A 204 -1.65 15.29 -8.94
N ARG A 205 -2.14 15.85 -7.83
CA ARG A 205 -1.56 17.02 -7.16
C ARG A 205 -1.82 17.01 -5.64
N PRO A 206 -1.08 17.82 -4.87
CA PRO A 206 -1.23 17.91 -3.41
C PRO A 206 -2.65 18.26 -2.95
N ASP A 207 -3.38 19.07 -3.70
CA ASP A 207 -4.75 19.46 -3.37
C ASP A 207 -5.72 18.26 -3.30
N ASP A 208 -5.52 17.25 -4.15
CA ASP A 208 -6.31 16.02 -4.12
C ASP A 208 -6.11 15.29 -2.78
N VAL A 209 -4.87 15.27 -2.27
CA VAL A 209 -4.55 14.67 -0.97
C VAL A 209 -5.14 15.47 0.18
N ALA A 210 -5.05 16.81 0.10
CA ALA A 210 -5.63 17.71 1.12
C ALA A 210 -7.15 17.55 1.22
N GLU A 211 -7.85 17.42 0.08
CA GLU A 211 -9.28 17.11 0.04
C GLU A 211 -9.56 15.75 0.71
N GLY A 212 -8.81 14.70 0.33
CA GLY A 212 -8.94 13.37 0.92
C GLY A 212 -8.75 13.37 2.44
N ARG A 213 -7.69 14.03 2.92
CA ARG A 213 -7.44 14.18 4.38
C ARG A 213 -8.58 14.85 5.11
N LYS A 214 -9.14 15.92 4.53
CA LYS A 214 -10.29 16.63 5.11
C LYS A 214 -11.52 15.72 5.24
N LEU A 215 -11.78 14.90 4.22
CA LEU A 215 -12.91 13.96 4.22
C LEU A 215 -12.70 12.80 5.22
N VAL A 216 -11.48 12.25 5.30
CA VAL A 216 -11.15 11.20 6.27
C VAL A 216 -11.23 11.73 7.71
N GLY A 217 -10.85 12.97 7.95
CA GLY A 217 -10.99 13.63 9.25
C GLY A 217 -10.23 12.95 10.39
N GLY A 218 -9.09 12.34 10.12
CA GLY A 218 -8.25 11.64 11.10
C GLY A 218 -8.77 10.29 11.58
N ARG A 219 -9.89 9.78 11.03
CA ARG A 219 -10.49 8.50 11.41
C ARG A 219 -9.71 7.29 10.89
N ALA A 220 -8.94 7.44 9.81
CA ALA A 220 -8.07 6.43 9.21
C ALA A 220 -6.78 7.08 8.68
N GLY A 221 -5.78 6.26 8.36
CA GLY A 221 -4.60 6.73 7.63
C GLY A 221 -4.94 7.01 6.16
N VAL A 222 -4.35 8.06 5.59
CA VAL A 222 -4.47 8.43 4.18
C VAL A 222 -3.30 7.82 3.40
N MET A 223 -3.61 6.91 2.49
CA MET A 223 -2.65 6.31 1.55
C MET A 223 -2.87 6.89 0.16
N VAL A 224 -1.83 7.38 -0.47
CA VAL A 224 -1.89 7.91 -1.84
C VAL A 224 -1.36 6.89 -2.82
N LYS A 225 -2.14 6.58 -3.85
CA LYS A 225 -1.69 5.73 -4.94
C LYS A 225 -1.02 6.58 -6.02
N LEU A 226 0.23 6.27 -6.29
CA LEU A 226 1.02 6.90 -7.34
C LEU A 226 0.77 6.15 -8.65
N GLU A 227 -0.11 6.69 -9.46
CA GLU A 227 -0.61 6.14 -10.72
C GLU A 227 -0.36 7.08 -11.91
N LYS A 228 -0.05 8.35 -11.62
CA LYS A 228 0.10 9.42 -12.61
C LYS A 228 1.50 10.04 -12.55
N PRO A 229 2.14 10.34 -13.70
CA PRO A 229 3.42 11.05 -13.73
C PRO A 229 3.37 12.42 -13.02
N SER A 230 2.23 13.12 -13.09
CA SER A 230 2.03 14.40 -12.39
C SER A 230 2.18 14.26 -10.86
N ALA A 231 1.72 13.15 -10.26
CA ALA A 231 1.91 12.90 -8.85
C ALA A 231 3.40 12.71 -8.47
N ILE A 232 4.19 12.15 -9.39
CA ILE A 232 5.64 11.98 -9.17
C ILE A 232 6.36 13.33 -9.20
N GLN A 233 5.91 14.27 -10.03
CA GLN A 233 6.46 15.64 -10.07
C GLN A 233 6.22 16.41 -8.76
N HIS A 234 5.16 16.07 -8.03
CA HIS A 234 4.78 16.67 -6.73
C HIS A 234 5.05 15.73 -5.54
N LEU A 235 5.98 14.78 -5.71
CA LEU A 235 6.23 13.74 -4.71
C LEU A 235 6.52 14.27 -3.30
N PRO A 236 7.37 15.31 -3.10
CA PRO A 236 7.66 15.83 -1.76
C PRO A 236 6.39 16.34 -1.04
N GLU A 237 5.59 17.15 -1.71
CA GLU A 237 4.37 17.75 -1.15
C GLU A 237 3.29 16.68 -0.89
N ILE A 238 3.19 15.70 -1.77
CA ILE A 238 2.28 14.56 -1.57
C ILE A 238 2.71 13.72 -0.38
N ILE A 239 4.03 13.45 -0.22
CA ILE A 239 4.56 12.75 0.94
C ILE A 239 4.25 13.50 2.24
N GLU A 240 4.39 14.82 2.26
CA GLU A 240 4.08 15.63 3.44
C GLU A 240 2.62 15.44 3.89
N LEU A 241 1.69 15.48 2.93
CA LEU A 241 0.26 15.40 3.19
C LEU A 241 -0.25 13.97 3.43
N ALA A 242 0.36 12.94 2.87
CA ALA A 242 -0.06 11.55 3.02
C ALA A 242 0.43 10.93 4.34
N ASP A 243 -0.24 9.88 4.82
CA ASP A 243 0.24 9.05 5.93
C ASP A 243 1.01 7.81 5.44
N GLY A 244 0.85 7.45 4.18
CA GLY A 244 1.58 6.38 3.47
C GLY A 244 1.35 6.47 1.96
N LEU A 245 2.19 5.78 1.18
CA LEU A 245 2.11 5.78 -0.28
C LEU A 245 2.02 4.36 -0.84
N MET A 246 1.47 4.25 -2.04
CA MET A 246 1.44 3.00 -2.81
C MET A 246 1.94 3.26 -4.22
N VAL A 247 2.98 2.56 -4.64
CA VAL A 247 3.44 2.55 -6.04
C VAL A 247 2.58 1.55 -6.80
N ALA A 248 1.58 2.04 -7.53
CA ALA A 248 0.64 1.24 -8.31
C ALA A 248 1.18 1.06 -9.73
N ARG A 249 2.14 0.12 -9.90
CA ARG A 249 2.96 -0.02 -11.11
C ARG A 249 2.16 -0.34 -12.37
N GLY A 250 1.05 -1.06 -12.21
CA GLY A 250 0.17 -1.40 -13.34
C GLY A 250 -0.41 -0.15 -14.01
N ASP A 251 -0.99 0.75 -13.22
CA ASP A 251 -1.57 2.00 -13.74
C ASP A 251 -0.46 2.99 -14.14
N LEU A 252 0.59 3.10 -13.32
CA LEU A 252 1.73 3.99 -13.61
C LEU A 252 2.45 3.59 -14.91
N GLY A 253 2.63 2.29 -15.19
CA GLY A 253 3.27 1.79 -16.40
C GLY A 253 2.41 1.90 -17.65
N VAL A 254 1.11 2.24 -17.52
CA VAL A 254 0.27 2.68 -18.65
C VAL A 254 0.53 4.15 -18.95
N GLU A 255 0.74 4.97 -17.92
CA GLU A 255 0.85 6.43 -18.01
C GLU A 255 2.27 6.93 -18.29
N MET A 256 3.29 6.06 -18.23
CA MET A 256 4.69 6.40 -18.47
C MET A 256 5.42 5.22 -19.16
N PRO A 257 6.60 5.46 -19.79
CA PRO A 257 7.40 4.41 -20.38
C PRO A 257 7.73 3.31 -19.36
N PRO A 258 7.53 2.02 -19.69
CA PRO A 258 7.75 0.91 -18.76
C PRO A 258 9.17 0.87 -18.15
N GLU A 259 10.18 1.30 -18.91
CA GLU A 259 11.58 1.39 -18.49
C GLU A 259 11.82 2.42 -17.38
N ASP A 260 10.94 3.41 -17.23
CA ASP A 260 11.06 4.45 -16.20
C ASP A 260 10.46 4.01 -14.85
N VAL A 261 9.50 3.07 -14.87
CA VAL A 261 8.79 2.61 -13.67
C VAL A 261 9.73 2.08 -12.58
N PRO A 262 10.77 1.27 -12.85
CA PRO A 262 11.68 0.79 -11.81
C PRO A 262 12.46 1.91 -11.13
N SER A 263 12.89 2.94 -11.87
CA SER A 263 13.62 4.07 -11.30
C SER A 263 12.70 4.94 -10.42
N VAL A 264 11.47 5.17 -10.84
CA VAL A 264 10.44 5.86 -10.06
C VAL A 264 10.10 5.08 -8.80
N GLN A 265 9.90 3.76 -8.87
CA GLN A 265 9.68 2.92 -7.69
C GLN A 265 10.78 3.12 -6.65
N LYS A 266 12.04 3.03 -7.07
CA LYS A 266 13.19 3.20 -6.18
C LYS A 266 13.23 4.60 -5.56
N GLN A 267 12.97 5.65 -6.36
CA GLN A 267 12.88 7.03 -5.89
C GLN A 267 11.79 7.18 -4.81
N VAL A 268 10.59 6.66 -5.05
CA VAL A 268 9.46 6.74 -4.13
C VAL A 268 9.75 5.98 -2.84
N VAL A 269 10.26 4.74 -2.93
CA VAL A 269 10.61 3.93 -1.75
C VAL A 269 11.63 4.67 -0.88
N HIS A 270 12.68 5.24 -1.50
CA HIS A 270 13.68 6.02 -0.77
C HIS A 270 13.09 7.27 -0.12
N ALA A 271 12.32 8.08 -0.87
CA ALA A 271 11.71 9.30 -0.36
C ALA A 271 10.74 9.05 0.80
N CYS A 272 9.92 7.99 0.71
CA CYS A 272 9.03 7.57 1.80
C CYS A 272 9.82 7.15 3.04
N ARG A 273 10.91 6.40 2.86
CA ARG A 273 11.79 6.00 3.95
C ARG A 273 12.39 7.22 4.65
N VAL A 274 12.93 8.19 3.89
CA VAL A 274 13.47 9.45 4.46
C VAL A 274 12.42 10.18 5.28
N ALA A 275 11.18 10.27 4.77
CA ALA A 275 10.07 10.91 5.46
C ALA A 275 9.47 10.08 6.62
N GLY A 276 9.91 8.83 6.82
CA GLY A 276 9.36 7.93 7.83
C GLY A 276 7.91 7.52 7.56
N LYS A 277 7.50 7.45 6.30
CA LYS A 277 6.15 7.06 5.86
C LYS A 277 6.17 5.67 5.23
N PRO A 278 5.22 4.77 5.56
CA PRO A 278 5.17 3.46 4.95
C PRO A 278 4.87 3.54 3.46
N VAL A 279 5.54 2.68 2.68
CA VAL A 279 5.32 2.54 1.24
C VAL A 279 5.00 1.11 0.87
N VAL A 280 3.96 0.95 0.04
CA VAL A 280 3.52 -0.33 -0.52
C VAL A 280 3.92 -0.40 -1.99
N VAL A 281 4.63 -1.44 -2.40
CA VAL A 281 4.86 -1.74 -3.84
C VAL A 281 3.78 -2.71 -4.30
N ALA A 282 3.04 -2.32 -5.34
CA ALA A 282 1.80 -2.96 -5.73
C ALA A 282 1.73 -3.29 -7.22
N THR A 283 0.86 -4.22 -7.56
CA THR A 283 0.52 -4.72 -8.89
C THR A 283 1.61 -5.50 -9.60
N GLN A 284 1.20 -6.53 -10.35
CA GLN A 284 2.08 -7.36 -11.18
C GLN A 284 3.26 -8.00 -10.40
N MET A 285 3.04 -8.36 -9.12
CA MET A 285 4.11 -8.94 -8.29
C MET A 285 4.31 -10.44 -8.57
N LEU A 286 3.23 -11.22 -8.53
CA LEU A 286 3.20 -12.66 -8.83
C LEU A 286 2.03 -12.98 -9.78
N GLU A 287 1.83 -12.16 -10.80
CA GLU A 287 0.67 -12.16 -11.70
C GLU A 287 0.41 -13.53 -12.32
N SER A 288 1.45 -14.26 -12.71
CA SER A 288 1.31 -15.61 -13.27
C SER A 288 0.62 -16.59 -12.29
N MET A 289 0.71 -16.33 -10.97
CA MET A 289 0.06 -17.16 -9.96
C MET A 289 -1.46 -16.98 -9.88
N VAL A 290 -2.05 -16.06 -10.63
CA VAL A 290 -3.50 -16.03 -10.87
C VAL A 290 -3.94 -17.36 -11.48
N SER A 291 -3.17 -17.95 -12.37
CA SER A 291 -3.50 -19.19 -13.09
C SER A 291 -2.51 -20.35 -12.89
N ALA A 292 -1.28 -20.06 -12.42
CA ALA A 292 -0.21 -21.04 -12.22
C ALA A 292 0.12 -21.22 -10.72
N PRO A 293 0.53 -22.43 -10.28
CA PRO A 293 0.85 -22.69 -8.86
C PRO A 293 2.21 -22.13 -8.42
N THR A 294 3.02 -21.63 -9.36
CA THR A 294 4.35 -21.07 -9.11
C THR A 294 4.57 -19.84 -9.98
N PRO A 295 5.32 -18.83 -9.49
CA PRO A 295 5.60 -17.63 -10.27
C PRO A 295 6.70 -17.89 -11.30
N THR A 296 6.86 -16.97 -12.22
CA THR A 296 8.04 -16.88 -13.09
C THR A 296 9.27 -16.42 -12.29
N ARG A 297 10.46 -16.64 -12.87
CA ARG A 297 11.71 -16.15 -12.26
C ARG A 297 11.77 -14.62 -12.22
N ALA A 298 11.21 -13.97 -13.24
CA ALA A 298 11.15 -12.51 -13.31
C ALA A 298 10.31 -11.93 -12.18
N GLU A 299 9.13 -12.50 -11.92
CA GLU A 299 8.27 -12.09 -10.81
C GLU A 299 8.92 -12.32 -9.43
N ALA A 300 9.56 -13.46 -9.23
CA ALA A 300 10.29 -13.72 -7.99
C ALA A 300 11.44 -12.71 -7.79
N SER A 301 12.14 -12.32 -8.87
CA SER A 301 13.17 -11.29 -8.85
C SER A 301 12.58 -9.91 -8.57
N ASP A 302 11.43 -9.60 -9.12
CA ASP A 302 10.73 -8.32 -8.93
C ASP A 302 10.27 -8.12 -7.48
N VAL A 303 9.62 -9.12 -6.88
CA VAL A 303 9.29 -9.10 -5.44
C VAL A 303 10.55 -8.93 -4.59
N ALA A 304 11.62 -9.68 -4.90
CA ALA A 304 12.88 -9.55 -4.18
C ALA A 304 13.47 -8.15 -4.29
N THR A 305 13.44 -7.53 -5.48
CA THR A 305 13.93 -6.16 -5.71
C THR A 305 13.18 -5.16 -4.84
N ALA A 306 11.83 -5.19 -4.81
CA ALA A 306 11.05 -4.31 -3.96
C ALA A 306 11.41 -4.43 -2.46
N VAL A 307 11.69 -5.67 -2.00
CA VAL A 307 12.13 -5.92 -0.62
C VAL A 307 13.55 -5.42 -0.39
N TYR A 308 14.51 -5.65 -1.31
CA TYR A 308 15.89 -5.13 -1.23
C TYR A 308 15.93 -3.60 -1.20
N GLU A 309 15.05 -2.93 -1.95
CA GLU A 309 14.92 -1.47 -1.94
C GLU A 309 14.39 -0.93 -0.62
N GLY A 310 13.85 -1.79 0.24
CA GLY A 310 13.37 -1.43 1.58
C GLY A 310 11.89 -1.01 1.61
N ALA A 311 11.06 -1.48 0.69
CA ALA A 311 9.61 -1.28 0.77
C ALA A 311 9.05 -1.78 2.11
N ASP A 312 8.09 -1.04 2.68
CA ASP A 312 7.42 -1.47 3.91
C ASP A 312 6.53 -2.67 3.67
N ALA A 313 5.85 -2.70 2.54
CA ALA A 313 4.98 -3.81 2.16
C ALA A 313 5.01 -4.08 0.66
N VAL A 314 4.69 -5.33 0.30
CA VAL A 314 4.42 -5.79 -1.06
C VAL A 314 2.99 -6.28 -1.14
N MET A 315 2.31 -6.04 -2.27
CA MET A 315 0.88 -6.30 -2.39
C MET A 315 0.55 -7.34 -3.47
N LEU A 316 -0.32 -8.28 -3.12
CA LEU A 316 -1.01 -9.19 -4.03
C LEU A 316 -2.38 -8.63 -4.41
N SER A 317 -2.69 -8.62 -5.68
CA SER A 317 -3.93 -8.07 -6.27
C SER A 317 -4.85 -9.18 -6.77
N ALA A 318 -4.83 -9.48 -8.06
CA ALA A 318 -5.64 -10.54 -8.66
C ALA A 318 -5.26 -11.93 -8.15
N GLU A 319 -4.00 -12.15 -7.78
CA GLU A 319 -3.46 -13.41 -7.27
C GLU A 319 -4.26 -13.93 -6.07
N THR A 320 -4.65 -13.03 -5.17
CA THR A 320 -5.44 -13.38 -3.99
C THR A 320 -6.94 -13.08 -4.14
N ALA A 321 -7.32 -12.13 -5.00
CA ALA A 321 -8.72 -11.72 -5.18
C ALA A 321 -9.51 -12.66 -6.07
N ALA A 322 -8.94 -13.12 -7.19
CA ALA A 322 -9.61 -13.90 -8.23
C ALA A 322 -8.79 -15.12 -8.70
N GLY A 323 -7.55 -15.25 -8.24
CA GLY A 323 -6.63 -16.30 -8.64
C GLY A 323 -7.07 -17.68 -8.15
N ARG A 324 -6.50 -18.71 -8.79
CA ARG A 324 -6.71 -20.11 -8.42
C ARG A 324 -5.91 -20.54 -7.19
N TYR A 325 -4.82 -19.81 -6.88
CA TYR A 325 -3.83 -20.16 -5.87
C TYR A 325 -3.62 -19.04 -4.84
N PRO A 326 -4.68 -18.53 -4.18
CA PRO A 326 -4.56 -17.35 -3.33
C PRO A 326 -3.64 -17.56 -2.12
N ILE A 327 -3.71 -18.70 -1.46
CA ILE A 327 -2.88 -19.03 -0.29
C ILE A 327 -1.44 -19.27 -0.72
N ASP A 328 -1.22 -20.03 -1.81
CA ASP A 328 0.12 -20.34 -2.32
C ASP A 328 0.85 -19.05 -2.76
N SER A 329 0.13 -18.07 -3.30
CA SER A 329 0.68 -16.75 -3.66
C SER A 329 1.21 -16.02 -2.42
N VAL A 330 0.48 -16.03 -1.32
CA VAL A 330 0.94 -15.45 -0.04
C VAL A 330 2.14 -16.22 0.51
N VAL A 331 2.08 -17.55 0.51
CA VAL A 331 3.20 -18.41 0.95
C VAL A 331 4.46 -18.13 0.12
N MET A 332 4.32 -18.02 -1.22
CA MET A 332 5.44 -17.73 -2.10
C MET A 332 6.02 -16.33 -1.83
N MET A 333 5.20 -15.33 -1.75
CA MET A 333 5.64 -13.96 -1.42
C MET A 333 6.35 -13.90 -0.06
N ASN A 334 5.81 -14.59 0.95
CA ASN A 334 6.44 -14.70 2.26
C ASN A 334 7.81 -15.38 2.19
N ARG A 335 7.94 -16.46 1.41
CA ARG A 335 9.23 -17.17 1.21
C ARG A 335 10.26 -16.27 0.55
N ILE A 336 9.89 -15.53 -0.50
CA ILE A 336 10.80 -14.60 -1.18
C ILE A 336 11.25 -13.51 -0.20
N ALA A 337 10.33 -12.87 0.51
CA ALA A 337 10.67 -11.82 1.48
C ALA A 337 11.58 -12.31 2.61
N CYS A 338 11.33 -13.52 3.15
CA CYS A 338 12.20 -14.13 4.15
C CYS A 338 13.59 -14.42 3.57
N ARG A 339 13.67 -14.95 2.35
CA ARG A 339 14.96 -15.29 1.72
C ARG A 339 15.82 -14.07 1.44
N VAL A 340 15.21 -12.94 1.02
CA VAL A 340 15.92 -11.65 0.87
C VAL A 340 16.49 -11.20 2.20
N GLN A 341 15.72 -11.29 3.27
CA GLN A 341 16.15 -10.85 4.60
C GLN A 341 17.26 -11.72 5.20
N GLU A 342 17.38 -12.97 4.77
CA GLU A 342 18.48 -13.87 5.13
C GLU A 342 19.77 -13.61 4.35
N ASP A 343 19.72 -12.78 3.30
CA ASP A 343 20.92 -12.42 2.54
C ASP A 343 21.81 -11.47 3.36
N PRO A 344 23.10 -11.78 3.54
CA PRO A 344 24.03 -10.91 4.27
C PRO A 344 24.14 -9.49 3.69
N LEU A 345 23.88 -9.32 2.38
CA LEU A 345 23.93 -8.02 1.72
C LEU A 345 22.71 -7.13 2.03
N TYR A 346 21.58 -7.71 2.44
CA TYR A 346 20.34 -6.99 2.61
C TYR A 346 20.47 -5.78 3.56
N TYR A 347 20.92 -6.02 4.78
CA TYR A 347 21.06 -4.95 5.77
C TYR A 347 22.18 -3.97 5.40
N SER A 348 23.28 -4.42 4.80
CA SER A 348 24.34 -3.53 4.35
C SER A 348 23.87 -2.59 3.23
N MET A 349 23.02 -3.05 2.33
CA MET A 349 22.39 -2.20 1.32
C MET A 349 21.44 -1.16 1.94
N LEU A 350 20.63 -1.56 2.92
CA LEU A 350 19.73 -0.66 3.63
C LEU A 350 20.48 0.38 4.48
N GLU A 351 21.61 0.00 5.09
CA GLU A 351 22.46 0.90 5.88
C GLU A 351 23.22 1.89 4.99
N SER A 352 23.64 1.48 3.79
CA SER A 352 24.36 2.35 2.85
C SER A 352 23.50 3.51 2.28
N ALA A 353 22.19 3.32 2.26
CA ALA A 353 21.25 4.37 1.93
C ALA A 353 21.10 5.32 3.14
N SER A 354 22.03 6.28 3.26
CA SER A 354 22.04 7.23 4.38
C SER A 354 20.72 7.99 4.47
N ILE A 355 20.22 8.14 5.70
CA ILE A 355 19.03 8.95 6.00
C ILE A 355 19.53 10.23 6.66
N GLU A 356 19.09 11.35 6.13
CA GLU A 356 19.31 12.62 6.79
C GLU A 356 18.37 12.74 7.99
N HIS A 357 18.92 12.94 9.18
CA HIS A 357 18.16 13.02 10.41
C HIS A 357 17.69 14.47 10.66
N GLU A 358 16.46 14.59 11.15
CA GLU A 358 15.96 15.86 11.63
C GLU A 358 16.68 16.26 12.94
N HIS A 359 16.89 17.55 13.17
CA HIS A 359 17.47 18.06 14.42
C HIS A 359 16.42 18.10 15.56
N THR A 360 15.73 16.96 15.77
CA THR A 360 14.74 16.80 16.84
C THR A 360 15.18 15.75 17.86
N THR A 361 14.73 15.92 19.11
CA THR A 361 15.01 14.93 20.17
C THR A 361 14.49 13.54 19.81
N SER A 362 13.30 13.46 19.22
CA SER A 362 12.69 12.18 18.86
C SER A 362 13.50 11.44 17.78
N ASP A 363 14.07 12.18 16.85
CA ASP A 363 14.88 11.63 15.77
C ASP A 363 16.24 11.15 16.29
N ALA A 364 16.89 11.97 17.11
CA ALA A 364 18.15 11.62 17.77
C ALA A 364 18.03 10.36 18.64
N ILE A 365 16.94 10.22 19.41
CA ILE A 365 16.68 9.02 20.22
C ILE A 365 16.45 7.78 19.32
N SER A 366 15.75 7.92 18.22
CA SER A 366 15.49 6.80 17.30
C SER A 366 16.77 6.32 16.61
N ALA A 367 17.61 7.24 16.13
CA ALA A 367 18.92 6.93 15.57
C ALA A 367 19.85 6.28 16.62
N ALA A 368 19.87 6.82 17.84
CA ALA A 368 20.64 6.24 18.95
C ALA A 368 20.13 4.83 19.29
N ALA A 369 18.81 4.61 19.31
CA ALA A 369 18.22 3.30 19.59
C ALA A 369 18.66 2.23 18.57
N PHE A 370 18.68 2.60 17.28
CA PHE A 370 19.21 1.75 16.21
C PHE A 370 20.67 1.36 16.47
N GLN A 371 21.54 2.36 16.73
CA GLN A 371 22.97 2.11 16.97
C GLN A 371 23.20 1.28 18.26
N VAL A 372 22.49 1.62 19.34
CA VAL A 372 22.58 0.87 20.60
C VAL A 372 22.12 -0.57 20.41
N ALA A 373 20.99 -0.79 19.74
CA ALA A 373 20.47 -2.14 19.50
C ALA A 373 21.49 -3.02 18.77
N ARG A 374 22.17 -2.46 17.77
CA ARG A 374 23.25 -3.15 17.02
C ARG A 374 24.47 -3.44 17.92
N LEU A 375 24.94 -2.46 18.67
CA LEU A 375 26.15 -2.60 19.52
C LEU A 375 25.98 -3.60 20.66
N VAL A 376 24.77 -3.70 21.23
CA VAL A 376 24.49 -4.60 22.34
C VAL A 376 23.87 -5.94 21.89
N ASP A 377 23.73 -6.17 20.60
CA ASP A 377 23.05 -7.34 20.02
C ASP A 377 21.66 -7.54 20.65
N ALA A 378 20.85 -6.49 20.59
CA ALA A 378 19.51 -6.51 21.18
C ALA A 378 18.57 -7.41 20.41
N ALA A 379 17.81 -8.24 21.11
CA ALA A 379 16.80 -9.12 20.50
C ALA A 379 15.62 -8.35 19.88
N ALA A 380 15.36 -7.12 20.35
CA ALA A 380 14.34 -6.23 19.79
C ALA A 380 14.57 -4.76 20.17
N ILE A 381 13.98 -3.86 19.36
CA ILE A 381 13.68 -2.49 19.75
C ILE A 381 12.21 -2.45 20.14
N VAL A 382 11.92 -2.11 21.39
CA VAL A 382 10.55 -1.97 21.92
C VAL A 382 10.14 -0.51 21.83
N SER A 383 9.14 -0.20 21.02
CA SER A 383 8.62 1.15 20.83
C SER A 383 7.26 1.30 21.51
N TYR A 384 7.22 2.09 22.60
CA TYR A 384 5.95 2.53 23.19
C TYR A 384 5.43 3.73 22.43
N THR A 385 4.19 3.65 21.98
CA THR A 385 3.60 4.73 21.17
C THR A 385 2.08 4.76 21.29
N THR A 386 1.51 5.95 21.35
CA THR A 386 0.05 6.16 21.27
C THR A 386 -0.37 6.44 19.82
N SER A 387 0.36 7.32 19.12
CA SER A 387 0.04 7.75 17.76
C SER A 387 0.72 6.94 16.65
N GLY A 388 1.73 6.13 17.00
CA GLY A 388 2.57 5.40 16.03
C GLY A 388 3.91 6.08 15.71
N ALA A 389 4.09 7.35 16.05
CA ALA A 389 5.25 8.14 15.62
C ALA A 389 6.61 7.53 16.03
N THR A 390 6.73 6.98 17.25
CA THR A 390 7.97 6.32 17.70
C THR A 390 8.29 5.08 16.85
N ALA A 391 7.26 4.29 16.51
CA ALA A 391 7.43 3.09 15.69
C ALA A 391 7.79 3.43 14.23
N LEU A 392 7.18 4.48 13.66
CA LEU A 392 7.51 4.97 12.32
C LEU A 392 8.98 5.40 12.22
N ARG A 393 9.49 6.16 13.20
CA ARG A 393 10.89 6.55 13.27
C ARG A 393 11.82 5.36 13.44
N ALA A 394 11.48 4.40 14.31
CA ALA A 394 12.28 3.18 14.46
C ALA A 394 12.33 2.36 13.16
N ALA A 395 11.22 2.23 12.44
CA ALA A 395 11.16 1.51 11.18
C ALA A 395 11.94 2.21 10.06
N ARG A 396 12.00 3.54 10.04
CA ARG A 396 12.81 4.34 9.10
C ARG A 396 14.29 3.91 9.10
N GLU A 397 14.83 3.58 10.27
CA GLU A 397 16.22 3.14 10.43
C GLU A 397 16.48 1.74 9.83
N ARG A 398 15.42 0.93 9.59
CA ARG A 398 15.53 -0.45 9.09
C ARG A 398 16.45 -1.35 9.94
N PRO A 399 16.23 -1.43 11.27
CA PRO A 399 17.08 -2.23 12.15
C PRO A 399 17.02 -3.72 11.83
N ALA A 400 18.14 -4.43 12.01
CA ALA A 400 18.15 -5.89 11.92
C ALA A 400 17.31 -6.54 13.05
N ALA A 401 17.29 -5.91 14.22
CA ALA A 401 16.42 -6.31 15.32
C ALA A 401 14.95 -5.97 15.02
N PRO A 402 14.00 -6.89 15.29
CA PRO A 402 12.57 -6.62 15.10
C PRO A 402 12.10 -5.47 15.99
N ILE A 403 11.07 -4.75 15.53
CA ILE A 403 10.46 -3.63 16.25
C ILE A 403 9.20 -4.16 16.96
N LEU A 404 9.25 -4.31 18.27
CA LEU A 404 8.08 -4.63 19.09
C LEU A 404 7.33 -3.34 19.43
N VAL A 405 6.18 -3.13 18.79
CA VAL A 405 5.35 -1.95 19.00
C VAL A 405 4.30 -2.23 20.08
N LEU A 406 4.34 -1.47 21.18
CA LEU A 406 3.38 -1.55 22.26
C LEU A 406 2.51 -0.29 22.29
N THR A 407 1.20 -0.46 22.17
CA THR A 407 0.25 0.66 22.16
C THR A 407 -1.04 0.30 22.89
N SER A 408 -1.64 1.29 23.53
CA SER A 408 -2.97 1.18 24.15
C SER A 408 -4.12 1.52 23.18
N ASP A 409 -3.79 2.00 21.98
CA ASP A 409 -4.76 2.27 20.91
C ASP A 409 -4.75 1.16 19.85
N LEU A 410 -5.89 0.45 19.75
CA LEU A 410 -6.02 -0.66 18.81
C LEU A 410 -6.02 -0.17 17.35
N GLY A 411 -6.56 1.02 17.07
CA GLY A 411 -6.52 1.63 15.74
C GLY A 411 -5.09 1.92 15.29
N THR A 412 -4.26 2.44 16.20
CA THR A 412 -2.82 2.62 15.95
C THR A 412 -2.12 1.27 15.69
N ALA A 413 -2.40 0.23 16.48
CA ALA A 413 -1.82 -1.08 16.24
C ALA A 413 -2.19 -1.67 14.88
N ARG A 414 -3.43 -1.47 14.41
CA ARG A 414 -3.91 -1.88 13.09
C ARG A 414 -3.27 -1.08 11.96
N ARG A 415 -3.18 0.25 12.10
CA ARG A 415 -2.51 1.09 11.10
C ARG A 415 -1.04 0.71 10.93
N LEU A 416 -0.35 0.41 12.01
CA LEU A 416 1.06 0.01 11.98
C LEU A 416 1.31 -1.43 11.49
N ALA A 417 0.27 -2.20 11.20
CA ALA A 417 0.43 -3.54 10.61
C ALA A 417 1.10 -3.53 9.22
N VAL A 418 1.06 -2.40 8.50
CA VAL A 418 1.74 -2.21 7.20
C VAL A 418 3.22 -1.82 7.36
N LEU A 419 3.65 -1.44 8.55
CA LEU A 419 4.96 -0.86 8.79
C LEU A 419 6.07 -1.91 8.81
N TRP A 420 7.16 -1.66 8.12
CA TRP A 420 8.35 -2.50 8.06
C TRP A 420 8.85 -2.90 9.44
N GLY A 421 9.16 -4.17 9.64
CA GLY A 421 9.73 -4.71 10.88
C GLY A 421 8.83 -4.68 12.11
N ALA A 422 7.67 -4.03 12.06
CA ALA A 422 6.79 -3.85 13.19
C ALA A 422 6.05 -5.15 13.58
N HIS A 423 6.12 -5.50 14.87
CA HIS A 423 5.29 -6.51 15.51
C HIS A 423 4.40 -5.80 16.53
N CYS A 424 3.16 -5.52 16.15
CA CYS A 424 2.26 -4.71 16.96
C CYS A 424 1.52 -5.55 17.99
N VAL A 425 1.50 -5.06 19.23
CA VAL A 425 0.75 -5.64 20.34
C VAL A 425 -0.11 -4.55 20.99
N HIS A 426 -1.42 -4.77 20.97
CA HIS A 426 -2.36 -3.96 21.73
C HIS A 426 -2.29 -4.36 23.23
N THR A 427 -2.03 -3.39 24.09
CA THR A 427 -1.87 -3.63 25.54
C THR A 427 -2.43 -2.46 26.34
N SER A 428 -2.71 -2.66 27.61
CA SER A 428 -3.09 -1.55 28.51
C SER A 428 -1.99 -0.50 28.59
N ASP A 429 -2.36 0.74 28.86
CA ASP A 429 -1.41 1.84 29.07
C ASP A 429 -0.49 1.60 30.25
N VAL A 430 0.63 2.31 30.30
CA VAL A 430 1.63 2.24 31.36
C VAL A 430 1.44 3.39 32.36
N LYS A 431 1.65 3.09 33.63
CA LYS A 431 1.42 4.06 34.72
C LYS A 431 2.72 4.69 35.24
N SER A 432 3.85 4.05 34.99
CA SER A 432 5.15 4.51 35.46
C SER A 432 6.26 3.98 34.56
N PHE A 433 7.45 4.57 34.68
CA PHE A 433 8.65 4.09 33.99
C PHE A 433 8.97 2.61 34.32
N SER A 434 8.85 2.22 35.60
CA SER A 434 9.09 0.82 36.01
C SER A 434 8.06 -0.14 35.37
N ASP A 435 6.78 0.24 35.37
CA ASP A 435 5.72 -0.54 34.72
C ASP A 435 5.98 -0.69 33.21
N MET A 436 6.45 0.37 32.54
CA MET A 436 6.86 0.34 31.15
C MET A 436 7.94 -0.70 30.86
N VAL A 437 9.02 -0.69 31.64
CA VAL A 437 10.14 -1.62 31.48
C VAL A 437 9.70 -3.06 31.73
N GLN A 438 8.99 -3.32 32.83
CA GLN A 438 8.49 -4.65 33.16
C GLN A 438 7.53 -5.19 32.10
N LYS A 439 6.66 -4.34 31.59
CA LYS A 439 5.71 -4.71 30.53
C LYS A 439 6.43 -5.02 29.21
N ALA A 440 7.42 -4.21 28.82
CA ALA A 440 8.26 -4.45 27.65
C ALA A 440 8.95 -5.81 27.69
N VAL A 441 9.64 -6.09 28.80
CA VAL A 441 10.36 -7.36 29.04
C VAL A 441 9.40 -8.54 28.98
N ARG A 442 8.30 -8.48 29.73
CA ARG A 442 7.29 -9.55 29.77
C ARG A 442 6.66 -9.82 28.41
N ILE A 443 6.31 -8.77 27.65
CA ILE A 443 5.68 -8.94 26.33
C ILE A 443 6.70 -9.45 25.32
N ALA A 444 7.93 -8.93 25.31
CA ALA A 444 8.98 -9.41 24.40
C ALA A 444 9.24 -10.93 24.59
N HIS A 445 9.25 -11.39 25.85
CA HIS A 445 9.39 -12.82 26.15
C HIS A 445 8.13 -13.62 25.76
N ARG A 446 6.94 -13.15 26.10
CA ARG A 446 5.66 -13.79 25.75
C ARG A 446 5.49 -13.97 24.24
N GLU A 447 5.84 -12.96 23.46
CA GLU A 447 5.78 -12.97 21.99
C GLU A 447 6.95 -13.75 21.36
N ARG A 448 7.81 -14.39 22.16
CA ARG A 448 8.99 -15.15 21.71
C ARG A 448 9.94 -14.32 20.84
N ILE A 449 10.00 -13.02 21.07
CA ILE A 449 10.91 -12.08 20.38
C ILE A 449 12.27 -12.08 21.08
N ALA A 450 12.28 -12.20 22.39
CA ALA A 450 13.48 -12.25 23.20
C ALA A 450 13.40 -13.37 24.25
N GLU A 451 14.53 -14.01 24.50
CA GLU A 451 14.70 -15.08 25.49
C GLU A 451 15.35 -14.56 26.78
N ILE A 452 15.24 -15.33 27.87
CA ILE A 452 15.88 -15.01 29.13
C ILE A 452 17.38 -14.82 28.92
N GLY A 453 17.95 -13.75 29.49
CA GLY A 453 19.34 -13.38 29.34
C GLY A 453 19.66 -12.52 28.11
N GLN A 454 18.71 -12.28 27.23
CA GLN A 454 18.86 -11.33 26.12
C GLN A 454 18.48 -9.90 26.53
N ARG A 455 18.88 -8.93 25.74
CA ARG A 455 18.62 -7.49 25.92
C ARG A 455 17.59 -6.99 24.94
N VAL A 456 16.83 -6.00 25.37
CA VAL A 456 15.96 -5.19 24.51
C VAL A 456 16.27 -3.71 24.69
N VAL A 457 16.13 -2.93 23.63
CA VAL A 457 16.23 -1.47 23.67
C VAL A 457 14.82 -0.90 23.66
N ILE A 458 14.47 -0.09 24.65
CA ILE A 458 13.13 0.48 24.83
C ILE A 458 13.18 1.96 24.50
N THR A 459 12.28 2.42 23.63
CA THR A 459 12.07 3.84 23.30
C THR A 459 10.65 4.27 23.67
N ALA A 460 10.54 5.44 24.31
CA ALA A 460 9.26 5.98 24.76
C ALA A 460 9.29 7.51 24.86
N GLY A 461 8.12 8.12 24.93
CA GLY A 461 7.94 9.52 25.31
C GLY A 461 7.50 9.66 26.77
N VAL A 462 8.15 10.51 27.52
CA VAL A 462 7.77 10.87 28.90
C VAL A 462 7.65 12.40 28.98
N PRO A 463 6.57 12.94 29.58
CA PRO A 463 5.45 12.27 30.24
C PRO A 463 4.63 11.38 29.29
N PHE A 464 4.14 10.26 29.84
CA PHE A 464 3.29 9.35 29.07
C PHE A 464 2.02 10.08 28.58
N GLY A 465 1.51 9.68 27.41
CA GLY A 465 0.32 10.28 26.81
C GLY A 465 0.59 11.57 26.01
N THR A 466 1.85 12.03 25.89
CA THR A 466 2.22 13.15 25.01
C THR A 466 2.65 12.62 23.64
N PRO A 467 1.83 12.77 22.59
CA PRO A 467 2.17 12.27 21.27
C PRO A 467 3.45 12.93 20.70
N GLY A 468 4.30 12.13 20.05
CA GLY A 468 5.50 12.61 19.36
C GLY A 468 6.72 12.94 20.24
N ALA A 469 6.60 12.90 21.56
CA ALA A 469 7.67 13.26 22.49
C ALA A 469 8.60 12.09 22.85
N THR A 470 9.12 11.35 21.85
CA THR A 470 10.12 10.28 22.12
C THR A 470 11.40 10.90 22.65
N ASN A 471 11.69 10.70 23.96
CA ASN A 471 12.82 11.32 24.66
C ASN A 471 13.56 10.37 25.62
N ILE A 472 13.18 9.08 25.61
CA ILE A 472 13.81 8.06 26.43
C ILE A 472 14.35 6.92 25.59
N LEU A 473 15.55 6.46 25.92
CA LEU A 473 16.15 5.22 25.49
C LEU A 473 16.58 4.44 26.74
N ARG A 474 16.18 3.17 26.84
CA ARG A 474 16.54 2.28 27.96
C ARG A 474 16.94 0.90 27.44
N ILE A 475 18.06 0.36 27.92
CA ILE A 475 18.41 -1.06 27.76
C ILE A 475 17.83 -1.82 28.93
N ALA A 476 17.16 -2.94 28.66
CA ALA A 476 16.64 -3.84 29.69
C ALA A 476 17.01 -5.29 29.39
N TRP A 477 17.22 -6.09 30.41
CA TRP A 477 17.43 -7.51 30.31
C TRP A 477 16.10 -8.26 30.42
N ILE A 478 15.99 -9.38 29.69
CA ILE A 478 14.89 -10.30 29.90
C ILE A 478 15.22 -11.16 31.11
N ASP A 479 14.63 -10.79 32.21
CA ASP A 479 14.75 -11.51 33.47
C ASP A 479 13.57 -12.49 33.64
N ARG A 480 13.63 -13.31 34.72
CA ARG A 480 12.58 -14.30 35.06
C ARG A 480 11.27 -13.66 35.42
#